data_98ac33734943edbcd5cd53e0b2cc88b4
#
_entry.id   98ac33734943edbcd5cd53e0b2cc88b4
#
_cell.length_a   1.000
_cell.length_b   1.000
_cell.length_c   1.000
_cell.angle_alpha   90.00
_cell.angle_beta   90.00
_cell.angle_gamma   90.00
#
_symmetry.space_group_name_H-M   'P 1'
#
loop_
_entity.id
_entity.type
_entity.pdbx_description
1 polymer ?
#
loop_
_entity_poly.entity_id
_entity_poly.type
_entity_poly.pdbx_seq_one_letter_code
_entity_poly.pdbx_strand_id
1 'polypeptide(L)'
;MKFTKMHGIGNDYVYVNCFEESIKNPAEVSKFVSDRHFGIGSDGLILISPSAKADFRMNIYNADGSQAEMADFEMEMYNADGSQGAMCGNGIRCVAKYVYDYGLTDKTEISVETLAGIKYLKLQVENGKVATVEVNMGAPILEPKKIPVAVENNPVVDVPVEVKGKTYHMTCVSMGNPHAIIFMDNVKELDIEAIGPYFENHPVFPKRTNTEFVEVLDKNTVNMRVWERGSDETLACGTGACATTVACILNNKTEDEVTVHLLGGDLKIRWDRKENLVYMTGPATVVFDGEITLPEGIL
;
A
#
# COMPACT_ATOMS: atom_id res chain seq x y z
N MET A 1 25.40 6.84 -8.59
CA MET A 1 23.96 7.11 -8.49
C MET A 1 23.68 7.65 -7.10
N LYS A 2 23.13 8.87 -7.02
CA LYS A 2 22.62 9.43 -5.76
C LYS A 2 21.24 8.86 -5.46
N PHE A 3 20.94 8.69 -4.19
CA PHE A 3 19.65 8.14 -3.76
C PHE A 3 19.27 8.65 -2.37
N THR A 4 17.99 8.53 -2.04
CA THR A 4 17.44 8.71 -0.69
C THR A 4 16.76 7.43 -0.26
N LYS A 5 17.09 6.92 0.93
CA LYS A 5 16.38 5.82 1.56
C LYS A 5 15.21 6.39 2.38
N MET A 6 14.00 5.92 2.11
CA MET A 6 12.80 6.36 2.83
C MET A 6 11.87 5.19 3.12
N HIS A 7 10.98 5.37 4.10
CA HIS A 7 9.89 4.43 4.35
C HIS A 7 8.58 5.15 4.69
N GLY A 8 7.46 4.50 4.34
CA GLY A 8 6.13 4.80 4.85
C GLY A 8 5.73 3.72 5.84
N ILE A 9 5.86 4.00 7.16
CA ILE A 9 5.52 3.07 8.26
C ILE A 9 6.12 1.66 8.07
N GLY A 10 7.43 1.58 7.80
CA GLY A 10 8.19 0.32 7.70
C GLY A 10 8.32 -0.27 6.30
N ASN A 11 7.45 0.06 5.36
CA ASN A 11 7.64 -0.33 3.95
C ASN A 11 8.63 0.63 3.29
N ASP A 12 9.80 0.12 2.91
CA ASP A 12 10.99 0.90 2.62
C ASP A 12 11.48 0.76 1.17
N TYR A 13 11.81 1.89 0.54
CA TYR A 13 12.32 1.94 -0.83
C TYR A 13 13.57 2.80 -0.96
N VAL A 14 14.34 2.55 -2.02
CA VAL A 14 15.35 3.47 -2.52
C VAL A 14 14.70 4.42 -3.51
N TYR A 15 14.86 5.73 -3.31
CA TYR A 15 14.29 6.78 -4.15
C TYR A 15 15.40 7.44 -4.98
N VAL A 16 15.18 7.59 -6.27
CA VAL A 16 16.12 8.24 -7.19
C VAL A 16 15.42 9.39 -7.91
N ASN A 17 16.07 10.57 -7.85
CA ASN A 17 15.62 11.78 -8.54
C ASN A 17 16.06 11.75 -10.02
N CYS A 18 15.15 11.38 -10.91
CA CYS A 18 15.42 11.32 -12.34
C CYS A 18 15.36 12.69 -13.07
N PHE A 19 15.23 13.81 -12.32
CA PHE A 19 15.55 15.15 -12.86
C PHE A 19 17.07 15.38 -12.92
N GLU A 20 17.85 14.65 -12.11
CA GLU A 20 19.31 14.77 -12.01
C GLU A 20 20.05 13.50 -12.45
N GLU A 21 19.43 12.32 -12.25
CA GLU A 21 20.02 11.01 -12.53
C GLU A 21 19.32 10.34 -13.72
N SER A 22 20.07 9.58 -14.51
CA SER A 22 19.52 8.80 -15.63
C SER A 22 19.73 7.32 -15.38
N ILE A 23 18.65 6.57 -15.26
CA ILE A 23 18.67 5.12 -15.02
C ILE A 23 18.24 4.40 -16.30
N LYS A 24 19.18 3.68 -16.94
CA LYS A 24 18.91 2.98 -18.21
C LYS A 24 18.21 1.64 -18.01
N ASN A 25 18.62 0.90 -16.96
CA ASN A 25 18.13 -0.44 -16.64
C ASN A 25 17.51 -0.50 -15.24
N PRO A 26 16.35 0.13 -15.01
CA PRO A 26 15.78 0.26 -13.67
C PRO A 26 15.54 -1.10 -12.97
N ALA A 27 15.17 -2.13 -13.73
CA ALA A 27 14.95 -3.47 -13.21
C ALA A 27 16.23 -4.07 -12.58
N GLU A 28 17.35 -3.98 -13.27
CA GLU A 28 18.62 -4.50 -12.76
C GLU A 28 19.17 -3.63 -11.61
N VAL A 29 18.95 -2.30 -11.69
CA VAL A 29 19.28 -1.40 -10.57
C VAL A 29 18.46 -1.74 -9.35
N SER A 30 17.15 -2.01 -9.49
CA SER A 30 16.28 -2.40 -8.38
C SER A 30 16.77 -3.68 -7.69
N LYS A 31 17.07 -4.74 -8.46
CA LYS A 31 17.65 -5.98 -7.91
C LYS A 31 18.90 -5.73 -7.10
N PHE A 32 19.83 -4.94 -7.65
CA PHE A 32 21.09 -4.64 -6.99
C PHE A 32 20.92 -3.82 -5.71
N VAL A 33 20.17 -2.71 -5.77
CA VAL A 33 20.01 -1.83 -4.61
C VAL A 33 19.13 -2.43 -3.52
N SER A 34 18.20 -3.32 -3.87
CA SER A 34 17.29 -3.96 -2.92
C SER A 34 17.94 -5.11 -2.14
N ASP A 35 19.06 -5.66 -2.62
CA ASP A 35 19.77 -6.70 -1.88
C ASP A 35 20.20 -6.19 -0.49
N ARG A 36 19.76 -6.90 0.57
CA ARG A 36 19.98 -6.47 1.96
C ARG A 36 21.40 -6.76 2.45
N HIS A 37 22.18 -7.54 1.70
CA HIS A 37 23.56 -7.95 2.06
C HIS A 37 24.62 -7.29 1.18
N PHE A 38 24.32 -7.09 -0.11
CA PHE A 38 25.29 -6.60 -1.10
C PHE A 38 24.88 -5.25 -1.73
N GLY A 39 23.66 -4.79 -1.52
CA GLY A 39 23.15 -3.51 -1.96
C GLY A 39 22.89 -2.54 -0.80
N ILE A 40 21.85 -1.72 -0.94
CA ILE A 40 21.36 -0.79 0.08
C ILE A 40 20.38 -1.50 1.02
N GLY A 41 19.66 -2.49 0.50
CA GLY A 41 18.58 -3.21 1.17
C GLY A 41 17.27 -2.42 1.18
N SER A 42 16.25 -2.94 0.50
CA SER A 42 14.93 -2.30 0.41
C SER A 42 13.88 -3.26 -0.15
N ASP A 43 12.61 -2.85 -0.09
CA ASP A 43 11.51 -3.55 -0.75
C ASP A 43 11.47 -3.28 -2.27
N GLY A 44 12.27 -2.31 -2.74
CA GLY A 44 12.41 -1.98 -4.15
C GLY A 44 12.98 -0.59 -4.41
N LEU A 45 12.85 -0.16 -5.66
CA LEU A 45 13.32 1.11 -6.19
C LEU A 45 12.13 1.97 -6.67
N ILE A 46 12.14 3.24 -6.33
CA ILE A 46 11.20 4.24 -6.84
C ILE A 46 11.96 5.32 -7.60
N LEU A 47 11.56 5.54 -8.84
CA LEU A 47 12.06 6.62 -9.68
C LEU A 47 11.06 7.77 -9.70
N ILE A 48 11.54 8.98 -9.36
CA ILE A 48 10.77 10.23 -9.41
C ILE A 48 11.16 10.96 -10.68
N SER A 49 10.25 11.08 -11.62
CA SER A 49 10.52 11.59 -12.97
C SER A 49 9.57 12.74 -13.36
N PRO A 50 9.94 13.57 -14.37
CA PRO A 50 9.00 14.49 -14.98
C PRO A 50 7.79 13.77 -15.56
N SER A 51 6.61 14.41 -15.51
CA SER A 51 5.41 13.94 -16.19
C SER A 51 4.88 15.00 -17.15
N ALA A 52 4.28 14.55 -18.25
CA ALA A 52 3.53 15.43 -19.17
C ALA A 52 2.04 15.58 -18.76
N LYS A 53 1.57 14.80 -17.80
CA LYS A 53 0.14 14.70 -17.40
C LYS A 53 -0.13 15.12 -15.95
N ALA A 54 0.91 15.15 -15.11
CA ALA A 54 0.83 15.47 -13.69
C ALA A 54 2.05 16.29 -13.25
N ASP A 55 2.12 16.71 -11.98
CA ASP A 55 3.29 17.41 -11.45
C ASP A 55 4.53 16.53 -11.47
N PHE A 56 4.37 15.24 -11.15
CA PHE A 56 5.45 14.24 -11.13
C PHE A 56 4.97 12.89 -11.65
N ARG A 57 5.95 12.03 -12.01
CA ARG A 57 5.74 10.61 -12.28
C ARG A 57 6.49 9.77 -11.27
N MET A 58 5.85 8.70 -10.81
CA MET A 58 6.42 7.69 -9.95
C MET A 58 6.45 6.35 -10.67
N ASN A 59 7.63 5.76 -10.84
CA ASN A 59 7.80 4.39 -11.33
C ASN A 59 8.36 3.53 -10.19
N ILE A 60 7.76 2.36 -9.95
CA ILE A 60 8.12 1.42 -8.89
C ILE A 60 8.70 0.16 -9.52
N TYR A 61 9.83 -0.28 -8.99
CA TYR A 61 10.47 -1.55 -9.32
C TYR A 61 10.65 -2.35 -8.03
N ASN A 62 10.13 -3.57 -8.02
CA ASN A 62 10.26 -4.48 -6.89
C ASN A 62 11.70 -4.96 -6.72
N ALA A 63 12.00 -5.61 -5.59
CA ALA A 63 13.32 -6.13 -5.29
C ALA A 63 13.82 -7.18 -6.31
N ASP A 64 12.91 -7.86 -7.02
CA ASP A 64 13.23 -8.79 -8.10
C ASP A 64 13.49 -8.10 -9.45
N GLY A 65 13.34 -6.77 -9.52
CA GLY A 65 13.51 -5.94 -10.71
C GLY A 65 12.28 -5.86 -11.61
N SER A 66 11.17 -6.51 -11.29
CA SER A 66 9.93 -6.35 -12.03
C SER A 66 9.39 -4.94 -11.90
N GLN A 67 8.94 -4.34 -13.01
CA GLN A 67 8.18 -3.11 -12.96
C GLN A 67 6.72 -3.46 -12.69
N ALA A 68 6.08 -2.72 -11.78
CA ALA A 68 4.65 -2.80 -11.61
C ALA A 68 3.98 -2.33 -12.91
N GLU A 69 3.33 -3.20 -13.67
CA GLU A 69 2.82 -2.92 -15.03
C GLU A 69 1.43 -2.27 -15.06
N MET A 70 1.18 -1.54 -16.18
CA MET A 70 -0.12 -0.93 -16.48
C MET A 70 -1.09 -1.92 -17.11
N ALA A 71 -2.38 -1.78 -16.76
CA ALA A 71 -3.45 -2.28 -17.61
C ALA A 71 -4.42 -1.16 -17.99
N ASP A 72 -4.74 -1.03 -19.29
CA ASP A 72 -5.99 -0.48 -19.74
C ASP A 72 -7.09 -1.49 -19.37
N PHE A 73 -7.92 -1.15 -18.35
CA PHE A 73 -9.16 -1.83 -17.98
C PHE A 73 -9.15 -3.21 -17.31
N GLU A 74 -8.01 -3.83 -16.98
CA GLU A 74 -7.99 -4.95 -16.02
C GLU A 74 -6.83 -4.76 -15.05
N MET A 75 -7.15 -4.52 -13.74
CA MET A 75 -6.12 -4.34 -12.72
C MET A 75 -5.51 -5.68 -12.32
N GLU A 76 -4.28 -5.90 -12.70
CA GLU A 76 -3.45 -6.99 -12.17
C GLU A 76 -2.27 -6.40 -11.40
N MET A 77 -2.07 -6.83 -10.15
CA MET A 77 -0.95 -6.45 -9.28
C MET A 77 0.00 -7.63 -9.06
N TYR A 78 1.32 -7.39 -9.04
CA TYR A 78 2.29 -8.44 -8.67
C TYR A 78 3.04 -8.07 -7.39
N ASN A 79 2.92 -8.91 -6.39
CA ASN A 79 3.69 -8.90 -5.15
C ASN A 79 4.97 -9.75 -5.33
N ALA A 80 5.76 -9.95 -4.29
CA ALA A 80 6.99 -10.76 -4.32
C ALA A 80 6.83 -12.19 -4.89
N ASP A 81 5.60 -12.68 -5.00
CA ASP A 81 5.23 -13.95 -5.63
C ASP A 81 4.94 -13.86 -7.14
N GLY A 82 5.23 -12.71 -7.77
CA GLY A 82 4.94 -12.44 -9.19
C GLY A 82 3.52 -11.90 -9.44
N SER A 83 2.77 -11.53 -8.41
CA SER A 83 1.48 -10.87 -8.54
C SER A 83 1.61 -9.34 -8.65
N GLN A 84 0.88 -8.73 -9.57
CA GLN A 84 1.03 -7.35 -10.07
C GLN A 84 0.51 -6.27 -9.09
N GLY A 85 1.26 -5.16 -8.88
CA GLY A 85 0.86 -4.02 -8.04
C GLY A 85 0.97 -2.66 -8.74
N ALA A 86 -0.14 -1.98 -8.93
CA ALA A 86 -0.21 -0.74 -9.71
C ALA A 86 0.07 0.54 -8.90
N MET A 87 0.08 0.50 -7.57
CA MET A 87 0.30 1.66 -6.71
C MET A 87 0.68 1.23 -5.28
N CYS A 88 1.72 1.85 -4.74
CA CYS A 88 2.10 1.72 -3.34
C CYS A 88 1.73 3.00 -2.56
N GLY A 89 0.72 2.92 -1.70
CA GLY A 89 0.29 4.04 -0.88
C GLY A 89 1.37 4.56 0.07
N ASN A 90 2.24 3.68 0.55
CA ASN A 90 3.39 4.05 1.38
C ASN A 90 4.45 4.78 0.54
N GLY A 91 4.79 4.23 -0.62
CA GLY A 91 5.77 4.80 -1.55
C GLY A 91 5.38 6.19 -2.06
N ILE A 92 4.11 6.41 -2.43
CA ILE A 92 3.67 7.69 -2.97
C ILE A 92 3.69 8.81 -1.91
N ARG A 93 3.46 8.49 -0.61
CA ARG A 93 3.63 9.48 0.45
C ARG A 93 5.09 9.93 0.59
N CYS A 94 6.03 8.99 0.42
CA CYS A 94 7.46 9.31 0.41
C CYS A 94 7.84 10.16 -0.80
N VAL A 95 7.29 9.89 -2.00
CA VAL A 95 7.47 10.76 -3.19
C VAL A 95 7.02 12.18 -2.89
N ALA A 96 5.81 12.36 -2.33
CA ALA A 96 5.29 13.68 -1.98
C ALA A 96 6.20 14.44 -1.00
N LYS A 97 6.65 13.74 0.05
CA LYS A 97 7.61 14.32 1.00
C LYS A 97 8.94 14.66 0.32
N TYR A 98 9.46 13.76 -0.52
CA TYR A 98 10.71 13.99 -1.24
C TYR A 98 10.65 15.26 -2.08
N VAL A 99 9.66 15.37 -2.98
CA VAL A 99 9.59 16.49 -3.93
C VAL A 99 9.44 17.84 -3.24
N TYR A 100 8.76 17.90 -2.10
CA TYR A 100 8.62 19.11 -1.31
C TYR A 100 9.88 19.39 -0.48
N ASP A 101 10.36 18.44 0.30
CA ASP A 101 11.45 18.62 1.27
C ASP A 101 12.80 18.89 0.59
N TYR A 102 12.99 18.40 -0.66
CA TYR A 102 14.20 18.63 -1.47
C TYR A 102 14.03 19.76 -2.49
N GLY A 103 12.92 20.51 -2.42
CA GLY A 103 12.73 21.75 -3.18
C GLY A 103 12.42 21.58 -4.67
N LEU A 104 11.91 20.40 -5.10
CA LEU A 104 11.42 20.21 -6.46
C LEU A 104 10.08 20.93 -6.67
N THR A 105 9.35 21.22 -5.60
CA THR A 105 8.11 22.00 -5.60
C THR A 105 7.90 22.70 -4.27
N ASP A 106 7.12 23.78 -4.27
CA ASP A 106 6.59 24.49 -3.10
C ASP A 106 5.09 24.26 -2.90
N LYS A 107 4.46 23.48 -3.79
CA LYS A 107 3.03 23.16 -3.70
C LYS A 107 2.75 22.18 -2.56
N THR A 108 1.65 22.44 -1.85
CA THR A 108 1.11 21.53 -0.81
C THR A 108 -0.02 20.64 -1.33
N GLU A 109 -0.45 20.84 -2.57
CA GLU A 109 -1.35 19.95 -3.31
C GLU A 109 -0.66 19.61 -4.62
N ILE A 110 -0.41 18.32 -4.82
CA ILE A 110 0.32 17.81 -6.00
C ILE A 110 -0.42 16.65 -6.65
N SER A 111 -0.13 16.42 -7.89
CA SER A 111 -0.56 15.25 -8.64
C SER A 111 0.64 14.39 -9.02
N VAL A 112 0.50 13.08 -8.91
CA VAL A 112 1.53 12.11 -9.25
C VAL A 112 0.95 11.09 -10.23
N GLU A 113 1.56 10.99 -11.41
CA GLU A 113 1.26 9.96 -12.39
C GLU A 113 1.83 8.63 -11.91
N THR A 114 0.98 7.64 -11.78
CA THR A 114 1.33 6.26 -11.43
C THR A 114 0.76 5.32 -12.47
N LEU A 115 1.10 4.05 -12.38
CA LEU A 115 0.49 3.03 -13.23
C LEU A 115 -1.00 2.85 -12.96
N ALA A 116 -1.47 3.11 -11.73
CA ALA A 116 -2.90 3.14 -11.39
C ALA A 116 -3.58 4.49 -11.70
N GLY A 117 -3.02 5.27 -12.64
CA GLY A 117 -3.51 6.58 -13.01
C GLY A 117 -2.95 7.72 -12.14
N ILE A 118 -3.51 8.92 -12.32
CA ILE A 118 -3.08 10.10 -11.57
C ILE A 118 -3.66 10.06 -10.16
N LYS A 119 -2.79 10.21 -9.17
CA LYS A 119 -3.16 10.34 -7.76
C LYS A 119 -2.99 11.78 -7.29
N TYR A 120 -3.95 12.25 -6.52
CA TYR A 120 -3.93 13.59 -5.92
C TYR A 120 -3.57 13.47 -4.45
N LEU A 121 -2.60 14.29 -4.03
CA LEU A 121 -2.01 14.26 -2.70
C LEU A 121 -2.06 15.65 -2.06
N LYS A 122 -2.34 15.67 -0.77
CA LYS A 122 -2.32 16.88 0.04
C LYS A 122 -1.28 16.73 1.15
N LEU A 123 -0.34 17.67 1.19
CA LEU A 123 0.80 17.68 2.09
C LEU A 123 0.49 18.55 3.31
N GLN A 124 0.67 18.00 4.49
CA GLN A 124 0.68 18.79 5.73
C GLN A 124 2.13 19.14 6.08
N VAL A 125 2.43 20.42 6.06
CA VAL A 125 3.78 20.94 6.28
C VAL A 125 3.89 21.53 7.68
N GLU A 126 4.88 21.07 8.43
CA GLU A 126 5.25 21.58 9.76
C GLU A 126 6.71 21.92 9.78
N ASN A 127 7.07 23.10 10.30
CA ASN A 127 8.46 23.59 10.37
C ASN A 127 9.22 23.51 9.02
N GLY A 128 8.51 23.76 7.90
CA GLY A 128 9.10 23.75 6.56
C GLY A 128 9.37 22.35 5.98
N LYS A 129 8.88 21.29 6.61
CA LYS A 129 8.99 19.90 6.14
C LYS A 129 7.63 19.22 6.15
N VAL A 130 7.44 18.25 5.26
CA VAL A 130 6.21 17.45 5.22
C VAL A 130 6.15 16.53 6.42
N ALA A 131 5.10 16.70 7.24
CA ALA A 131 4.82 15.85 8.41
C ALA A 131 3.98 14.65 8.00
N THR A 132 2.85 14.88 7.31
CA THR A 132 1.97 13.82 6.81
C THR A 132 1.50 14.13 5.40
N VAL A 133 1.03 13.08 4.71
CA VAL A 133 0.49 13.17 3.34
C VAL A 133 -0.86 12.46 3.31
N GLU A 134 -1.90 13.18 2.86
CA GLU A 134 -3.20 12.62 2.50
C GLU A 134 -3.18 12.21 1.03
N VAL A 135 -3.62 10.98 0.75
CA VAL A 135 -3.69 10.39 -0.58
C VAL A 135 -5.14 10.02 -0.89
N ASN A 136 -5.67 10.47 -2.03
CA ASN A 136 -6.94 9.96 -2.54
C ASN A 136 -6.72 8.53 -3.11
N MET A 137 -7.24 7.55 -2.39
CA MET A 137 -7.10 6.12 -2.72
C MET A 137 -8.14 5.64 -3.74
N GLY A 138 -9.15 6.47 -4.05
CA GLY A 138 -10.25 6.13 -4.94
C GLY A 138 -11.45 5.51 -4.24
N ALA A 139 -12.38 4.98 -5.02
CA ALA A 139 -13.60 4.37 -4.52
C ALA A 139 -13.35 2.91 -4.09
N PRO A 140 -13.93 2.46 -2.97
CA PRO A 140 -13.92 1.04 -2.60
C PRO A 140 -14.84 0.25 -3.54
N ILE A 141 -14.40 -0.94 -3.92
CA ILE A 141 -15.18 -1.89 -4.74
C ILE A 141 -15.79 -2.91 -3.80
N LEU A 142 -17.12 -3.01 -3.80
CA LEU A 142 -17.88 -3.89 -2.93
C LEU A 142 -18.57 -5.04 -3.69
N GLU A 143 -18.54 -5.03 -5.01
CA GLU A 143 -19.12 -6.05 -5.87
C GLU A 143 -18.27 -7.34 -5.82
N PRO A 144 -18.84 -8.50 -5.38
CA PRO A 144 -18.08 -9.74 -5.16
C PRO A 144 -17.26 -10.21 -6.36
N LYS A 145 -17.82 -10.09 -7.57
CA LYS A 145 -17.16 -10.50 -8.82
C LYS A 145 -15.92 -9.67 -9.15
N LYS A 146 -15.89 -8.43 -8.68
CA LYS A 146 -14.76 -7.50 -8.90
C LYS A 146 -13.72 -7.55 -7.79
N ILE A 147 -14.06 -8.14 -6.62
CA ILE A 147 -13.11 -8.28 -5.51
C ILE A 147 -11.99 -9.28 -5.80
N PRO A 148 -12.03 -10.44 -6.46
CA PRO A 148 -13.02 -11.47 -6.73
C PRO A 148 -13.23 -12.41 -5.51
N VAL A 149 -14.47 -12.63 -5.13
CA VAL A 149 -14.85 -13.58 -4.08
C VAL A 149 -16.05 -14.41 -4.52
N ALA A 150 -15.99 -15.72 -4.30
CA ALA A 150 -16.98 -16.69 -4.78
C ALA A 150 -18.11 -16.92 -3.74
N VAL A 151 -18.91 -15.88 -3.49
CA VAL A 151 -20.10 -15.93 -2.63
C VAL A 151 -21.28 -15.26 -3.32
N GLU A 152 -22.49 -15.59 -2.90
CA GLU A 152 -23.73 -15.02 -3.47
C GLU A 152 -24.10 -13.66 -2.85
N ASN A 153 -23.60 -13.38 -1.65
CA ASN A 153 -23.88 -12.13 -0.93
C ASN A 153 -23.30 -10.91 -1.66
N ASN A 154 -24.09 -9.85 -1.83
CA ASN A 154 -23.67 -8.60 -2.46
C ASN A 154 -24.30 -7.39 -1.72
N PRO A 155 -23.50 -6.56 -1.03
CA PRO A 155 -22.06 -6.72 -0.76
C PRO A 155 -21.74 -7.90 0.18
N VAL A 156 -20.47 -8.29 0.26
CA VAL A 156 -19.97 -9.32 1.17
C VAL A 156 -19.69 -8.70 2.52
N VAL A 157 -20.68 -8.73 3.42
CA VAL A 157 -20.60 -8.14 4.76
C VAL A 157 -21.02 -9.18 5.78
N ASP A 158 -20.14 -9.44 6.75
CA ASP A 158 -20.37 -10.40 7.86
C ASP A 158 -20.75 -11.81 7.40
N VAL A 159 -20.12 -12.29 6.32
CA VAL A 159 -20.42 -13.60 5.71
C VAL A 159 -19.55 -14.68 6.34
N PRO A 160 -20.13 -15.85 6.76
CA PRO A 160 -19.34 -16.90 7.37
C PRO A 160 -18.37 -17.56 6.39
N VAL A 161 -17.18 -17.90 6.88
CA VAL A 161 -16.14 -18.67 6.18
C VAL A 161 -15.52 -19.68 7.14
N GLU A 162 -15.34 -20.92 6.68
CA GLU A 162 -14.78 -22.00 7.49
C GLU A 162 -13.28 -22.13 7.25
N VAL A 163 -12.46 -21.86 8.26
CA VAL A 163 -11.00 -21.99 8.20
C VAL A 163 -10.51 -22.90 9.33
N LYS A 164 -9.84 -23.99 8.99
CA LYS A 164 -9.32 -25.00 9.96
C LYS A 164 -10.38 -25.52 10.93
N GLY A 165 -11.61 -25.71 10.46
CA GLY A 165 -12.73 -26.22 11.27
C GLY A 165 -13.31 -25.21 12.26
N LYS A 166 -12.98 -23.93 12.12
CA LYS A 166 -13.57 -22.83 12.87
C LYS A 166 -14.27 -21.88 11.92
N THR A 167 -15.48 -21.45 12.27
CA THR A 167 -16.23 -20.43 11.53
C THR A 167 -15.72 -19.05 11.91
N TYR A 168 -15.35 -18.27 10.92
CA TYR A 168 -15.07 -16.84 10.99
C TYR A 168 -16.09 -16.07 10.19
N HIS A 169 -16.20 -14.79 10.39
CA HIS A 169 -17.07 -13.90 9.62
C HIS A 169 -16.20 -12.90 8.86
N MET A 170 -16.41 -12.81 7.55
CA MET A 170 -15.62 -11.96 6.68
C MET A 170 -16.43 -10.83 6.07
N THR A 171 -15.81 -9.68 5.91
CA THR A 171 -16.29 -8.59 5.06
C THR A 171 -15.23 -8.36 3.98
N CYS A 172 -15.64 -8.40 2.70
CA CYS A 172 -14.70 -8.29 1.60
C CYS A 172 -14.81 -6.94 0.89
N VAL A 173 -13.65 -6.31 0.66
CA VAL A 173 -13.51 -5.01 -0.02
C VAL A 173 -12.32 -5.10 -0.97
N SER A 174 -12.41 -4.45 -2.14
CA SER A 174 -11.24 -4.22 -2.97
C SER A 174 -10.92 -2.74 -3.04
N MET A 175 -9.65 -2.41 -2.84
CA MET A 175 -9.07 -1.07 -3.07
C MET A 175 -8.17 -1.08 -4.32
N GLY A 176 -8.51 -1.99 -5.27
CA GLY A 176 -7.71 -2.33 -6.42
C GLY A 176 -7.08 -3.72 -6.31
N ASN A 177 -6.93 -4.22 -5.11
CA ASN A 177 -6.56 -5.59 -4.76
C ASN A 177 -7.55 -6.14 -3.74
N PRO A 178 -7.72 -7.49 -3.65
CA PRO A 178 -8.71 -8.12 -2.78
C PRO A 178 -8.29 -8.10 -1.32
N HIS A 179 -9.22 -7.74 -0.43
CA HIS A 179 -9.06 -7.78 1.01
C HIS A 179 -10.23 -8.50 1.67
N ALA A 180 -9.93 -9.38 2.63
CA ALA A 180 -10.90 -10.05 3.51
C ALA A 180 -10.65 -9.61 4.95
N ILE A 181 -11.60 -8.90 5.53
CA ILE A 181 -11.50 -8.35 6.88
C ILE A 181 -12.20 -9.28 7.86
N ILE A 182 -11.45 -9.74 8.86
CA ILE A 182 -11.89 -10.64 9.92
C ILE A 182 -11.83 -9.90 11.25
N PHE A 183 -12.99 -9.64 11.85
CA PHE A 183 -13.05 -9.01 13.18
C PHE A 183 -12.82 -10.05 14.26
N MET A 184 -11.96 -9.72 15.22
CA MET A 184 -11.62 -10.57 16.35
C MET A 184 -11.07 -9.76 17.52
N ASP A 185 -11.06 -10.36 18.70
CA ASP A 185 -10.44 -9.78 19.89
C ASP A 185 -8.96 -10.18 19.98
N ASN A 186 -8.16 -9.39 20.70
CA ASN A 186 -6.74 -9.66 21.01
C ASN A 186 -5.89 -9.94 19.76
N VAL A 187 -6.04 -9.14 18.71
CA VAL A 187 -5.34 -9.33 17.44
C VAL A 187 -3.81 -9.33 17.59
N LYS A 188 -3.28 -8.67 18.63
CA LYS A 188 -1.84 -8.62 18.92
C LYS A 188 -1.27 -9.98 19.33
N GLU A 189 -2.08 -10.85 19.93
CA GLU A 189 -1.69 -12.18 20.39
C GLU A 189 -1.93 -13.28 19.33
N LEU A 190 -2.47 -12.89 18.17
CA LEU A 190 -2.80 -13.82 17.10
C LEU A 190 -1.54 -14.48 16.54
N ASP A 191 -1.53 -15.81 16.46
CA ASP A 191 -0.58 -16.57 15.65
C ASP A 191 -1.02 -16.50 14.17
N ILE A 192 -0.63 -15.40 13.52
CA ILE A 192 -1.06 -15.09 12.15
C ILE A 192 -0.46 -16.06 11.13
N GLU A 193 0.77 -16.56 11.38
CA GLU A 193 1.43 -17.54 10.51
C GLU A 193 0.67 -18.88 10.49
N ALA A 194 0.03 -19.22 11.61
CA ALA A 194 -0.74 -20.47 11.73
C ALA A 194 -2.07 -20.44 10.96
N ILE A 195 -2.63 -19.24 10.64
CA ILE A 195 -3.95 -19.13 9.99
C ILE A 195 -3.94 -18.33 8.68
N GLY A 196 -3.03 -17.37 8.52
CA GLY A 196 -2.93 -16.50 7.34
C GLY A 196 -2.90 -17.25 6.01
N PRO A 197 -2.04 -18.26 5.83
CA PRO A 197 -1.96 -19.05 4.59
C PRO A 197 -3.28 -19.75 4.22
N TYR A 198 -4.09 -20.12 5.21
CA TYR A 198 -5.37 -20.80 4.97
C TYR A 198 -6.46 -19.81 4.52
N PHE A 199 -6.41 -18.56 4.96
CA PHE A 199 -7.28 -17.51 4.44
C PHE A 199 -6.84 -17.10 3.04
N GLU A 200 -5.55 -16.80 2.83
CA GLU A 200 -5.00 -16.41 1.55
C GLU A 200 -5.39 -17.37 0.42
N ASN A 201 -5.25 -18.67 0.68
CA ASN A 201 -5.47 -19.74 -0.30
C ASN A 201 -6.86 -20.39 -0.18
N HIS A 202 -7.80 -19.79 0.54
CA HIS A 202 -9.12 -20.36 0.73
C HIS A 202 -9.87 -20.43 -0.62
N PRO A 203 -10.59 -21.56 -0.94
CA PRO A 203 -11.27 -21.74 -2.21
C PRO A 203 -12.30 -20.65 -2.56
N VAL A 204 -12.82 -19.94 -1.57
CA VAL A 204 -13.72 -18.80 -1.78
C VAL A 204 -13.04 -17.62 -2.48
N PHE A 205 -11.69 -17.55 -2.47
CA PHE A 205 -10.87 -16.53 -3.13
C PHE A 205 -10.10 -17.13 -4.32
N PRO A 206 -10.70 -17.19 -5.52
CA PRO A 206 -10.09 -17.85 -6.68
C PRO A 206 -8.78 -17.22 -7.18
N LYS A 207 -8.52 -15.96 -6.80
CA LYS A 207 -7.28 -15.24 -7.09
C LYS A 207 -6.45 -14.96 -5.81
N ARG A 208 -6.68 -15.72 -4.74
CA ARG A 208 -6.13 -15.49 -3.40
C ARG A 208 -6.56 -14.12 -2.85
N THR A 209 -6.24 -13.80 -1.62
CA THR A 209 -6.62 -12.53 -0.97
C THR A 209 -5.59 -12.09 0.06
N ASN A 210 -5.54 -10.78 0.32
CA ASN A 210 -4.96 -10.26 1.56
C ASN A 210 -6.01 -10.46 2.67
N THR A 211 -5.57 -10.74 3.88
CA THR A 211 -6.48 -10.91 5.02
C THR A 211 -6.04 -10.00 6.16
N GLU A 212 -6.96 -9.12 6.55
CA GLU A 212 -6.78 -8.21 7.68
C GLU A 212 -7.51 -8.76 8.90
N PHE A 213 -6.76 -8.99 9.98
CA PHE A 213 -7.29 -9.35 11.29
C PHE A 213 -7.41 -8.07 12.11
N VAL A 214 -8.63 -7.76 12.56
CA VAL A 214 -8.98 -6.44 13.07
C VAL A 214 -9.65 -6.52 14.43
N GLU A 215 -9.08 -5.79 15.40
CA GLU A 215 -9.67 -5.54 16.72
C GLU A 215 -10.17 -4.11 16.78
N VAL A 216 -11.46 -3.93 17.03
CA VAL A 216 -12.07 -2.60 17.16
C VAL A 216 -11.92 -2.14 18.61
N LEU A 217 -11.15 -1.08 18.83
CA LEU A 217 -10.91 -0.52 20.15
C LEU A 217 -12.02 0.46 20.57
N ASP A 218 -12.43 1.31 19.66
CA ASP A 218 -13.51 2.29 19.84
C ASP A 218 -14.08 2.73 18.47
N LYS A 219 -14.91 3.77 18.47
CA LYS A 219 -15.56 4.28 17.26
C LYS A 219 -14.62 4.91 16.23
N ASN A 220 -13.39 5.21 16.62
CA ASN A 220 -12.42 5.90 15.76
C ASN A 220 -11.05 5.21 15.72
N THR A 221 -10.92 4.03 16.36
CA THR A 221 -9.61 3.39 16.50
C THR A 221 -9.70 1.87 16.38
N VAL A 222 -8.81 1.29 15.58
CA VAL A 222 -8.69 -0.16 15.42
C VAL A 222 -7.23 -0.61 15.43
N ASN A 223 -6.95 -1.81 15.95
CA ASN A 223 -5.70 -2.52 15.71
C ASN A 223 -5.87 -3.41 14.47
N MET A 224 -4.86 -3.46 13.61
CA MET A 224 -4.86 -4.30 12.42
C MET A 224 -3.52 -5.05 12.26
N ARG A 225 -3.62 -6.35 11.97
CA ARG A 225 -2.51 -7.14 11.44
C ARG A 225 -2.94 -7.71 10.11
N VAL A 226 -2.01 -7.84 9.17
CA VAL A 226 -2.31 -8.26 7.80
C VAL A 226 -1.43 -9.44 7.39
N TRP A 227 -2.07 -10.42 6.76
CA TRP A 227 -1.41 -11.43 5.96
C TRP A 227 -1.59 -11.04 4.49
N GLU A 228 -0.51 -10.58 3.87
CA GLU A 228 -0.56 -10.14 2.48
C GLU A 228 -0.36 -11.32 1.52
N ARG A 229 -1.11 -11.31 0.45
CA ARG A 229 -1.04 -12.29 -0.62
C ARG A 229 0.37 -12.35 -1.22
N GLY A 230 1.07 -13.47 -0.98
CA GLY A 230 2.43 -13.72 -1.47
C GLY A 230 3.54 -12.98 -0.75
N SER A 231 3.27 -12.32 0.37
CA SER A 231 4.26 -11.55 1.13
C SER A 231 4.21 -11.81 2.63
N ASP A 232 3.38 -12.77 3.06
CA ASP A 232 3.19 -13.16 4.46
C ASP A 232 2.74 -11.97 5.35
N GLU A 233 3.09 -11.98 6.63
CA GLU A 233 2.80 -10.83 7.51
C GLU A 233 3.73 -9.66 7.19
N THR A 234 3.15 -8.49 6.91
CA THR A 234 3.88 -7.25 6.65
C THR A 234 3.64 -6.20 7.72
N LEU A 235 4.55 -5.24 7.82
CA LEU A 235 4.45 -4.14 8.80
C LEU A 235 3.36 -3.13 8.45
N ALA A 236 3.02 -3.00 7.16
CA ALA A 236 2.12 -1.95 6.69
C ALA A 236 1.50 -2.27 5.33
N CYS A 237 0.17 -2.36 5.30
CA CYS A 237 -0.63 -2.45 4.08
C CYS A 237 -1.61 -1.27 3.99
N GLY A 238 -1.31 -0.30 3.12
CA GLY A 238 -2.13 0.91 2.98
C GLY A 238 -3.52 0.64 2.42
N THR A 239 -3.63 -0.23 1.39
CA THR A 239 -4.92 -0.66 0.83
C THR A 239 -5.70 -1.51 1.81
N GLY A 240 -5.02 -2.35 2.61
CA GLY A 240 -5.62 -3.11 3.70
C GLY A 240 -6.22 -2.23 4.78
N ALA A 241 -5.52 -1.16 5.20
CA ALA A 241 -6.04 -0.19 6.14
C ALA A 241 -7.30 0.54 5.61
N CYS A 242 -7.30 0.90 4.31
CA CYS A 242 -8.46 1.47 3.66
C CYS A 242 -9.64 0.49 3.63
N ALA A 243 -9.40 -0.74 3.22
CA ALA A 243 -10.42 -1.81 3.18
C ALA A 243 -10.97 -2.11 4.58
N THR A 244 -10.10 -2.15 5.61
CA THR A 244 -10.47 -2.31 7.02
C THR A 244 -11.44 -1.22 7.48
N THR A 245 -11.13 0.05 7.21
CA THR A 245 -12.01 1.17 7.59
C THR A 245 -13.37 1.05 6.91
N VAL A 246 -13.39 0.78 5.60
CA VAL A 246 -14.65 0.57 4.86
C VAL A 246 -15.45 -0.60 5.47
N ALA A 247 -14.80 -1.72 5.78
CA ALA A 247 -15.45 -2.88 6.40
C ALA A 247 -16.00 -2.55 7.80
N CYS A 248 -15.27 -1.80 8.62
CA CYS A 248 -15.73 -1.35 9.94
C CYS A 248 -17.01 -0.51 9.83
N ILE A 249 -17.06 0.42 8.89
CA ILE A 249 -18.21 1.29 8.64
C ILE A 249 -19.41 0.48 8.15
N LEU A 250 -19.20 -0.45 7.19
CA LEU A 250 -20.26 -1.33 6.69
C LEU A 250 -20.88 -2.20 7.78
N ASN A 251 -20.10 -2.57 8.79
CA ASN A 251 -20.53 -3.34 9.95
C ASN A 251 -21.00 -2.46 11.12
N ASN A 252 -21.13 -1.15 10.94
CA ASN A 252 -21.51 -0.17 11.99
C ASN A 252 -20.61 -0.21 13.24
N LYS A 253 -19.36 -0.59 13.10
CA LYS A 253 -18.40 -0.71 14.20
C LYS A 253 -17.72 0.61 14.53
N THR A 254 -17.46 1.46 13.51
CA THR A 254 -16.76 2.73 13.64
C THR A 254 -17.50 3.87 12.95
N GLU A 255 -17.04 5.09 13.19
CA GLU A 255 -17.37 6.30 12.42
C GLU A 255 -16.64 6.31 11.07
N ASP A 256 -16.91 7.34 10.24
CA ASP A 256 -16.37 7.45 8.86
C ASP A 256 -14.86 7.81 8.80
N GLU A 257 -14.25 8.17 9.94
CA GLU A 257 -12.81 8.44 10.06
C GLU A 257 -12.22 7.59 11.19
N VAL A 258 -11.18 6.81 10.86
CA VAL A 258 -10.60 5.79 11.74
C VAL A 258 -9.07 5.89 11.73
N THR A 259 -8.46 5.84 12.91
CA THR A 259 -7.04 5.56 13.07
C THR A 259 -6.82 4.05 13.09
N VAL A 260 -6.07 3.57 12.13
CA VAL A 260 -5.68 2.16 12.01
C VAL A 260 -4.25 2.00 12.52
N HIS A 261 -4.10 1.30 13.65
CA HIS A 261 -2.80 0.92 14.21
C HIS A 261 -2.29 -0.34 13.52
N LEU A 262 -1.20 -0.21 12.75
CA LEU A 262 -0.47 -1.31 12.13
C LEU A 262 0.84 -1.56 12.90
N LEU A 263 1.52 -2.68 12.59
CA LEU A 263 2.82 -2.98 13.21
C LEU A 263 3.88 -1.90 12.93
N GLY A 264 3.88 -1.31 11.74
CA GLY A 264 4.83 -0.30 11.32
C GLY A 264 4.48 1.13 11.73
N GLY A 265 3.26 1.38 12.21
CA GLY A 265 2.77 2.71 12.63
C GLY A 265 1.31 2.96 12.26
N ASP A 266 0.87 4.18 12.42
CA ASP A 266 -0.52 4.57 12.30
C ASP A 266 -0.85 5.16 10.93
N LEU A 267 -2.04 4.81 10.43
CA LEU A 267 -2.68 5.46 9.29
C LEU A 267 -4.04 5.99 9.72
N LYS A 268 -4.36 7.21 9.30
CA LYS A 268 -5.68 7.78 9.45
C LYS A 268 -6.44 7.63 8.14
N ILE A 269 -7.55 6.91 8.17
CA ILE A 269 -8.35 6.59 7.00
C ILE A 269 -9.72 7.25 7.15
N ARG A 270 -10.20 7.89 6.09
CA ARG A 270 -11.53 8.49 6.03
C ARG A 270 -12.25 8.03 4.76
N TRP A 271 -13.46 7.50 4.92
CA TRP A 271 -14.33 7.21 3.79
C TRP A 271 -15.37 8.32 3.63
N ASP A 272 -15.21 9.15 2.62
CA ASP A 272 -16.26 10.10 2.21
C ASP A 272 -17.37 9.33 1.50
N ARG A 273 -18.42 9.01 2.23
CA ARG A 273 -19.53 8.20 1.71
C ARG A 273 -20.38 8.97 0.68
N LYS A 274 -20.34 10.30 0.69
CA LYS A 274 -21.09 11.13 -0.26
C LYS A 274 -20.44 11.10 -1.64
N GLU A 275 -19.13 11.23 -1.68
CA GLU A 275 -18.35 11.17 -2.91
C GLU A 275 -17.90 9.75 -3.26
N ASN A 276 -18.07 8.82 -2.32
CA ASN A 276 -17.59 7.44 -2.38
C ASN A 276 -16.09 7.35 -2.62
N LEU A 277 -15.31 8.15 -1.89
CA LEU A 277 -13.85 8.17 -1.98
C LEU A 277 -13.22 7.88 -0.63
N VAL A 278 -12.15 7.08 -0.64
CA VAL A 278 -11.35 6.76 0.54
C VAL A 278 -10.08 7.61 0.52
N TYR A 279 -9.80 8.28 1.62
CA TYR A 279 -8.60 9.08 1.83
C TYR A 279 -7.73 8.43 2.90
N MET A 280 -6.44 8.32 2.64
CA MET A 280 -5.45 7.77 3.55
C MET A 280 -4.43 8.83 3.90
N THR A 281 -4.29 9.15 5.18
CA THR A 281 -3.28 10.07 5.70
C THR A 281 -2.27 9.32 6.55
N GLY A 282 -0.99 9.56 6.30
CA GLY A 282 0.08 8.93 7.08
C GLY A 282 1.41 9.64 6.92
N PRO A 283 2.39 9.29 7.76
CA PRO A 283 3.74 9.84 7.70
C PRO A 283 4.53 9.25 6.53
N ALA A 284 5.63 9.94 6.22
CA ALA A 284 6.72 9.46 5.40
C ALA A 284 8.04 9.90 6.05
N THR A 285 9.05 9.03 6.05
CA THR A 285 10.29 9.27 6.78
C THR A 285 11.50 9.09 5.88
N VAL A 286 12.37 10.09 5.85
CA VAL A 286 13.72 9.97 5.28
C VAL A 286 14.59 9.24 6.30
N VAL A 287 15.28 8.20 5.85
CA VAL A 287 16.23 7.46 6.70
C VAL A 287 17.63 8.04 6.52
N PHE A 288 18.11 8.12 5.27
CA PHE A 288 19.38 8.75 4.92
C PHE A 288 19.46 9.03 3.41
N ASP A 289 20.36 9.95 3.06
CA ASP A 289 20.82 10.16 1.69
C ASP A 289 22.16 9.46 1.47
N GLY A 290 22.40 8.99 0.23
CA GLY A 290 23.63 8.29 -0.08
C GLY A 290 24.00 8.36 -1.56
N GLU A 291 25.18 7.82 -1.84
CA GLU A 291 25.65 7.60 -3.21
C GLU A 291 26.20 6.18 -3.32
N ILE A 292 25.85 5.49 -4.39
CA ILE A 292 26.31 4.13 -4.68
C ILE A 292 26.90 4.04 -6.09
N THR A 293 28.02 3.32 -6.22
CA THR A 293 28.57 2.98 -7.53
C THR A 293 27.85 1.75 -8.06
N LEU A 294 27.19 1.90 -9.23
CA LEU A 294 26.55 0.77 -9.89
C LEU A 294 27.59 -0.08 -10.60
N PRO A 295 27.47 -1.43 -10.57
CA PRO A 295 28.34 -2.33 -11.31
C PRO A 295 28.35 -2.06 -12.83
N GLU A 296 29.48 -2.33 -13.49
CA GLU A 296 29.56 -2.32 -14.93
C GLU A 296 28.57 -3.31 -15.53
N GLY A 297 27.73 -2.87 -16.47
CA GLY A 297 26.68 -3.69 -17.10
C GLY A 297 25.26 -3.45 -16.57
N ILE A 298 25.11 -2.70 -15.47
CA ILE A 298 23.81 -2.24 -14.97
C ILE A 298 23.53 -0.77 -15.40
N LEU A 299 24.57 -0.05 -15.83
CA LEU A 299 24.54 1.34 -16.30
C LEU A 299 23.88 1.52 -17.68
#